data_7162786ba72eb9640b6042048ddc786b
#
_entry.id   7162786ba72eb9640b6042048ddc786b
#
_cell.length_a   1.000
_cell.length_b   1.000
_cell.length_c   1.000
_cell.angle_alpha   90.00
_cell.angle_beta   90.00
_cell.angle_gamma   90.00
#
_symmetry.space_group_name_H-M   'P 1'
#
loop_
_entity.id
_entity.type
_entity.pdbx_description
1 polymer ?
#
loop_
_entity_poly.entity_id
_entity_poly.type
_entity_poly.pdbx_seq_one_letter_code
_entity_poly.pdbx_strand_id
1 'polypeptide(L)'
;MAKHKTFPDYIFETSWEVCNKVGGIYTVLSTRAQSLQKLINDRIIFLGPDCWGDKLCPFFEEDSSILSEWVKHVASTELKIKVGRWLIPGSPIAILVDYKHYFKDKNSIYGKLWEDFGVDSLHAYGDYDDSAMFSFAVAKVVEDFYHYNVKATDKVVFHANEWQTGFAALMIEKLVPEIATMFTTHATCIGRSIAGNNKPLYDYLFAYNGDQMAVELNMQSKHSIEKQTAKYVDCFTTVSDITANECKELLDKSVDVVLPNGFDNAFVPKGAAFTSKRKAARKRLLAIANALTGCDFDDDTLVISTSGRYEFRSKGLDVFIEAMNRLRFDDRLHRNVVAFIEVPGWTIGPREDLQERLASGNKFDTALCDPRYTHWLHNAGQDSVLGMMNYLDMHNRREDKVKVIFVPSYLIGDDGIVNTPYYNIVLGNDLCVYPSYYEPWGYTPLEAVAFKVPCITTDLAGFGLWANSIKGGYSEIGDGVKVVHRTDYNYSEVADAIKDTVVEFSLFSADEVKASRTNAERISKKALWDKFMTYYIDAYDFALRKCDERNSVK
;
A
#
# COMPACT_ATOMS: atom_id res chain seq x y z
N MET A 1 17.26 13.40 -31.67
CA MET A 1 17.11 11.94 -31.85
C MET A 1 16.70 11.37 -30.51
N ALA A 2 15.52 10.79 -30.37
CA ALA A 2 15.17 10.05 -29.16
C ALA A 2 16.16 8.87 -29.06
N LYS A 3 16.96 8.82 -27.98
CA LYS A 3 17.81 7.66 -27.71
C LYS A 3 16.89 6.44 -27.62
N HIS A 4 17.17 5.40 -28.38
CA HIS A 4 16.49 4.12 -28.20
C HIS A 4 16.77 3.66 -26.76
N LYS A 5 15.72 3.52 -25.94
CA LYS A 5 15.84 3.00 -24.58
C LYS A 5 16.19 1.51 -24.67
N THR A 6 17.16 1.09 -23.88
CA THR A 6 17.52 -0.32 -23.74
C THR A 6 16.54 -0.95 -22.78
N PHE A 7 15.99 -2.13 -23.14
CA PHE A 7 15.08 -2.88 -22.29
C PHE A 7 15.74 -4.23 -21.94
N PRO A 8 15.57 -4.74 -20.71
CA PRO A 8 16.21 -6.00 -20.30
C PRO A 8 15.60 -7.21 -21.05
N ASP A 9 16.43 -8.22 -21.29
CA ASP A 9 16.02 -9.53 -21.77
C ASP A 9 15.43 -10.39 -20.66
N TYR A 10 15.97 -10.25 -19.41
CA TYR A 10 15.45 -10.88 -18.20
C TYR A 10 15.28 -9.87 -17.08
N ILE A 11 14.22 -10.04 -16.30
CA ILE A 11 14.00 -9.32 -15.04
C ILE A 11 13.80 -10.36 -13.94
N PHE A 12 14.64 -10.30 -12.90
CA PHE A 12 14.41 -10.98 -11.64
C PHE A 12 13.83 -9.97 -10.66
N GLU A 13 12.64 -10.18 -10.17
CA GLU A 13 12.02 -9.29 -9.21
C GLU A 13 11.76 -10.02 -7.90
N THR A 14 12.31 -9.49 -6.80
CA THR A 14 12.19 -10.10 -5.49
C THR A 14 11.46 -9.21 -4.50
N SER A 15 10.65 -9.85 -3.68
CA SER A 15 9.98 -9.24 -2.53
C SER A 15 9.59 -10.32 -1.52
N TRP A 16 9.56 -9.96 -0.25
CA TRP A 16 8.96 -10.79 0.80
C TRP A 16 7.47 -11.12 0.53
N GLU A 17 6.81 -10.28 -0.29
CA GLU A 17 5.39 -10.41 -0.60
C GLU A 17 5.08 -11.16 -1.91
N VAL A 18 6.06 -11.74 -2.58
CA VAL A 18 5.81 -12.64 -3.74
C VAL A 18 5.22 -13.96 -3.23
N CYS A 19 4.05 -14.33 -3.73
CA CYS A 19 3.27 -15.47 -3.27
C CYS A 19 2.98 -15.47 -1.75
N ASN A 20 3.09 -14.32 -1.11
CA ASN A 20 2.92 -14.13 0.33
C ASN A 20 2.18 -12.80 0.58
N LYS A 21 0.88 -12.84 0.78
CA LYS A 21 0.04 -11.65 0.90
C LYS A 21 0.10 -11.07 2.31
N VAL A 22 0.95 -10.06 2.51
CA VAL A 22 1.15 -9.38 3.80
C VAL A 22 0.68 -7.92 3.76
N GLY A 23 1.04 -7.17 2.72
CA GLY A 23 0.79 -5.73 2.67
C GLY A 23 0.54 -5.16 1.28
N GLY A 24 0.85 -3.85 1.13
CA GLY A 24 0.61 -3.11 -0.11
C GLY A 24 1.56 -3.46 -1.26
N ILE A 25 2.75 -4.00 -0.97
CA ILE A 25 3.70 -4.39 -2.00
C ILE A 25 3.16 -5.56 -2.81
N TYR A 26 2.46 -6.50 -2.15
CA TYR A 26 1.72 -7.55 -2.86
C TYR A 26 0.81 -6.96 -3.94
N THR A 27 0.06 -5.90 -3.63
CA THR A 27 -0.83 -5.24 -4.59
C THR A 27 -0.03 -4.61 -5.73
N VAL A 28 1.09 -3.94 -5.45
CA VAL A 28 1.96 -3.36 -6.48
C VAL A 28 2.42 -4.43 -7.46
N LEU A 29 3.03 -5.49 -6.95
CA LEU A 29 3.66 -6.53 -7.77
C LEU A 29 2.60 -7.34 -8.52
N SER A 30 1.56 -7.81 -7.83
CA SER A 30 0.54 -8.70 -8.41
C SER A 30 -0.29 -8.00 -9.50
N THR A 31 -0.58 -6.71 -9.35
CA THR A 31 -1.36 -5.98 -10.36
C THR A 31 -0.51 -5.46 -11.52
N ARG A 32 0.82 -5.29 -11.32
CA ARG A 32 1.77 -4.88 -12.37
C ARG A 32 2.26 -6.06 -13.21
N ALA A 33 2.33 -7.26 -12.65
CA ALA A 33 2.95 -8.44 -13.26
C ALA A 33 2.49 -8.68 -14.71
N GLN A 34 1.18 -8.58 -14.96
CA GLN A 34 0.63 -8.77 -16.31
C GLN A 34 1.15 -7.75 -17.32
N SER A 35 1.35 -6.49 -16.89
CA SER A 35 1.90 -5.44 -17.78
C SER A 35 3.36 -5.69 -18.11
N LEU A 36 4.15 -6.22 -17.17
CA LEU A 36 5.53 -6.65 -17.43
C LEU A 36 5.58 -7.87 -18.35
N GLN A 37 4.73 -8.88 -18.13
CA GLN A 37 4.67 -10.06 -19.00
C GLN A 37 4.33 -9.72 -20.45
N LYS A 38 3.49 -8.72 -20.71
CA LYS A 38 3.22 -8.26 -22.08
C LYS A 38 4.48 -7.75 -22.80
N LEU A 39 5.52 -7.33 -22.06
CA LEU A 39 6.77 -6.81 -22.62
C LEU A 39 7.82 -7.90 -22.86
N ILE A 40 7.96 -8.86 -21.93
CA ILE A 40 9.04 -9.87 -21.97
C ILE A 40 8.60 -11.30 -21.75
N ASN A 41 7.28 -11.57 -21.73
CA ASN A 41 6.71 -12.89 -21.51
C ASN A 41 7.23 -13.54 -20.19
N ASP A 42 7.59 -14.81 -20.23
CA ASP A 42 8.10 -15.58 -19.09
C ASP A 42 9.58 -15.27 -18.73
N ARG A 43 10.15 -14.20 -19.27
CA ARG A 43 11.47 -13.70 -18.86
C ARG A 43 11.41 -12.72 -17.68
N ILE A 44 10.21 -12.40 -17.17
CA ILE A 44 10.02 -11.86 -15.82
C ILE A 44 9.85 -13.02 -14.84
N ILE A 45 10.72 -13.10 -13.85
CA ILE A 45 10.75 -14.16 -12.85
C ILE A 45 10.66 -13.52 -11.47
N PHE A 46 9.62 -13.87 -10.73
CA PHE A 46 9.42 -13.38 -9.36
C PHE A 46 10.04 -14.35 -8.35
N LEU A 47 10.73 -13.82 -7.34
CA LEU A 47 11.32 -14.61 -6.27
C LEU A 47 10.68 -14.22 -4.93
N GLY A 48 10.16 -15.22 -4.22
CA GLY A 48 9.53 -15.07 -2.91
C GLY A 48 10.00 -16.11 -1.90
N PRO A 49 9.75 -15.87 -0.59
CA PRO A 49 10.12 -16.82 0.46
C PRO A 49 9.21 -18.05 0.44
N ASP A 50 9.78 -19.25 0.63
CA ASP A 50 8.98 -20.44 0.95
C ASP A 50 8.57 -20.41 2.44
N CYS A 51 7.54 -19.61 2.74
CA CYS A 51 6.93 -19.55 4.06
C CYS A 51 6.00 -20.72 4.36
N TRP A 52 5.68 -21.55 3.36
CA TRP A 52 4.65 -22.57 3.43
C TRP A 52 5.21 -23.97 3.77
N GLY A 53 6.50 -24.22 3.45
CA GLY A 53 7.13 -25.52 3.65
C GLY A 53 6.37 -26.63 2.92
N ASP A 54 5.91 -27.65 3.66
CA ASP A 54 5.15 -28.77 3.09
C ASP A 54 3.64 -28.47 2.90
N LYS A 55 3.18 -27.27 3.32
CA LYS A 55 1.79 -26.85 3.12
C LYS A 55 1.60 -26.25 1.73
N LEU A 56 0.40 -26.42 1.17
CA LEU A 56 0.05 -25.78 -0.09
C LEU A 56 -0.03 -24.27 0.07
N CYS A 57 0.68 -23.55 -0.79
CA CYS A 57 0.56 -22.10 -0.88
C CYS A 57 -0.69 -21.74 -1.69
N PRO A 58 -1.64 -20.96 -1.15
CA PRO A 58 -2.86 -20.61 -1.89
C PRO A 58 -2.61 -19.62 -3.05
N PHE A 59 -1.41 -19.09 -3.16
CA PHE A 59 -1.02 -18.10 -4.18
C PHE A 59 -0.04 -18.65 -5.21
N PHE A 60 0.34 -19.92 -5.13
CA PHE A 60 1.36 -20.51 -5.97
C PHE A 60 0.95 -21.92 -6.42
N GLU A 61 1.17 -22.21 -7.69
CA GLU A 61 0.98 -23.54 -8.28
C GLU A 61 2.34 -24.03 -8.81
N GLU A 62 2.85 -25.11 -8.22
CA GLU A 62 4.11 -25.71 -8.64
C GLU A 62 3.95 -26.38 -10.00
N ASP A 63 4.90 -26.13 -10.92
CA ASP A 63 4.92 -26.68 -12.27
C ASP A 63 6.31 -27.20 -12.64
N SER A 64 6.49 -28.50 -12.57
CA SER A 64 7.77 -29.17 -12.86
C SER A 64 8.22 -29.09 -14.33
N SER A 65 7.36 -28.64 -15.24
CA SER A 65 7.70 -28.44 -16.64
C SER A 65 8.46 -27.12 -16.87
N ILE A 66 8.25 -26.15 -15.98
CA ILE A 66 8.89 -24.82 -16.06
C ILE A 66 10.36 -24.95 -15.64
N LEU A 67 11.29 -24.49 -16.50
CA LEU A 67 12.72 -24.51 -16.23
C LEU A 67 13.25 -25.90 -15.84
N SER A 68 12.65 -26.97 -16.35
CA SER A 68 12.86 -28.35 -15.91
C SER A 68 14.33 -28.79 -15.91
N GLU A 69 15.14 -28.40 -16.90
CA GLU A 69 16.56 -28.77 -16.97
C GLU A 69 17.39 -28.04 -15.90
N TRP A 70 17.09 -26.77 -15.66
CA TRP A 70 17.73 -26.03 -14.59
C TRP A 70 17.30 -26.55 -13.21
N VAL A 71 16.03 -26.89 -13.00
CA VAL A 71 15.56 -27.48 -11.75
C VAL A 71 16.27 -28.81 -11.45
N LYS A 72 16.51 -29.66 -12.46
CA LYS A 72 17.32 -30.87 -12.31
C LYS A 72 18.77 -30.55 -11.91
N HIS A 73 19.36 -29.51 -12.49
CA HIS A 73 20.69 -29.06 -12.10
C HIS A 73 20.72 -28.60 -10.64
N VAL A 74 19.78 -27.73 -10.25
CA VAL A 74 19.66 -27.21 -8.87
C VAL A 74 19.51 -28.32 -7.83
N ALA A 75 18.81 -29.42 -8.16
CA ALA A 75 18.66 -30.57 -7.27
C ALA A 75 19.99 -31.23 -6.87
N SER A 76 21.09 -30.96 -7.60
CA SER A 76 22.46 -31.39 -7.26
C SER A 76 23.25 -30.37 -6.43
N THR A 77 22.69 -29.21 -6.13
CA THR A 77 23.31 -28.12 -5.37
C THR A 77 22.72 -28.03 -3.95
N GLU A 78 23.17 -27.04 -3.18
CA GLU A 78 22.61 -26.75 -1.85
C GLU A 78 21.33 -25.92 -1.90
N LEU A 79 20.97 -25.38 -3.08
CA LEU A 79 19.79 -24.53 -3.25
C LEU A 79 18.50 -25.33 -3.07
N LYS A 80 17.53 -24.73 -2.41
CA LYS A 80 16.21 -25.32 -2.18
C LYS A 80 15.14 -24.39 -2.71
N ILE A 81 14.49 -24.80 -3.80
CA ILE A 81 13.52 -23.99 -4.51
C ILE A 81 12.28 -24.81 -4.92
N LYS A 82 11.18 -24.10 -5.11
CA LYS A 82 9.99 -24.57 -5.84
C LYS A 82 9.75 -23.64 -7.01
N VAL A 83 9.56 -24.18 -8.21
CA VAL A 83 9.31 -23.42 -9.44
C VAL A 83 7.89 -23.65 -9.91
N GLY A 84 7.21 -22.58 -10.30
CA GLY A 84 5.82 -22.67 -10.76
C GLY A 84 5.25 -21.35 -11.20
N ARG A 85 3.95 -21.18 -10.99
CA ARG A 85 3.19 -19.98 -11.37
C ARG A 85 2.62 -19.27 -10.15
N TRP A 86 2.77 -17.96 -10.12
CA TRP A 86 2.03 -17.12 -9.17
C TRP A 86 0.57 -17.01 -9.62
N LEU A 87 -0.39 -17.33 -8.73
CA LEU A 87 -1.82 -17.36 -9.03
C LEU A 87 -2.45 -15.95 -9.02
N ILE A 88 -1.98 -15.11 -9.92
CA ILE A 88 -2.43 -13.75 -10.17
C ILE A 88 -2.67 -13.52 -11.67
N PRO A 89 -3.30 -12.40 -12.10
CA PRO A 89 -3.45 -12.10 -13.52
C PRO A 89 -2.12 -12.15 -14.28
N GLY A 90 -2.10 -12.92 -15.38
CA GLY A 90 -0.91 -13.18 -16.17
C GLY A 90 -0.16 -14.44 -15.78
N SER A 91 -0.36 -14.97 -14.58
CA SER A 91 0.29 -16.20 -14.07
C SER A 91 1.82 -16.23 -14.34
N PRO A 92 2.58 -15.21 -13.88
CA PRO A 92 4.03 -15.16 -14.13
C PRO A 92 4.77 -16.30 -13.45
N ILE A 93 5.97 -16.59 -13.94
CA ILE A 93 6.87 -17.54 -13.27
C ILE A 93 7.23 -16.99 -11.89
N ALA A 94 7.11 -17.84 -10.89
CA ALA A 94 7.58 -17.58 -9.55
C ALA A 94 8.50 -18.71 -9.07
N ILE A 95 9.51 -18.33 -8.29
CA ILE A 95 10.41 -19.24 -7.59
C ILE A 95 10.26 -18.98 -6.10
N LEU A 96 9.80 -19.97 -5.35
CA LEU A 96 9.81 -19.92 -3.89
C LEU A 96 11.14 -20.47 -3.39
N VAL A 97 11.79 -19.70 -2.52
CA VAL A 97 13.15 -19.97 -2.05
C VAL A 97 13.11 -20.34 -0.57
N ASP A 98 13.56 -21.56 -0.22
CA ASP A 98 13.82 -21.95 1.16
C ASP A 98 15.21 -21.46 1.59
N TYR A 99 15.24 -20.66 2.62
CA TYR A 99 16.43 -19.98 3.13
C TYR A 99 16.86 -20.47 4.52
N LYS A 100 16.08 -21.36 5.15
CA LYS A 100 16.26 -21.72 6.56
C LYS A 100 17.60 -22.38 6.86
N HIS A 101 18.13 -23.14 5.91
CA HIS A 101 19.40 -23.82 6.08
C HIS A 101 20.62 -22.86 6.17
N TYR A 102 20.50 -21.61 5.72
CA TYR A 102 21.55 -20.58 5.83
C TYR A 102 21.69 -19.97 7.22
N PHE A 103 20.73 -20.21 8.15
CA PHE A 103 20.85 -19.72 9.52
C PHE A 103 22.10 -20.23 10.25
N LYS A 104 22.63 -21.41 9.90
CA LYS A 104 23.87 -21.95 10.45
C LYS A 104 25.09 -21.07 10.13
N ASP A 105 25.05 -20.35 9.00
CA ASP A 105 26.15 -19.53 8.49
C ASP A 105 25.88 -18.02 8.72
N LYS A 106 24.80 -17.66 9.40
CA LYS A 106 24.29 -16.28 9.57
C LYS A 106 25.36 -15.29 9.97
N ASN A 107 26.16 -15.62 10.98
CA ASN A 107 27.19 -14.71 11.51
C ASN A 107 28.31 -14.46 10.49
N SER A 108 28.69 -15.47 9.72
CA SER A 108 29.68 -15.34 8.65
C SER A 108 29.13 -14.48 7.51
N ILE A 109 27.85 -14.67 7.15
CA ILE A 109 27.18 -13.87 6.13
C ILE A 109 27.12 -12.38 6.56
N TYR A 110 26.75 -12.10 7.81
CA TYR A 110 26.73 -10.74 8.35
C TYR A 110 28.10 -10.10 8.41
N GLY A 111 29.12 -10.85 8.86
CA GLY A 111 30.51 -10.38 8.88
C GLY A 111 30.99 -9.96 7.50
N LYS A 112 30.70 -10.76 6.48
CA LYS A 112 31.07 -10.46 5.10
C LYS A 112 30.33 -9.23 4.54
N LEU A 113 29.07 -9.05 4.86
CA LEU A 113 28.30 -7.87 4.44
C LEU A 113 28.77 -6.59 5.12
N TRP A 114 29.21 -6.71 6.37
CA TRP A 114 29.88 -5.59 7.05
C TRP A 114 31.20 -5.23 6.38
N GLU A 115 32.06 -6.22 6.11
CA GLU A 115 33.35 -6.01 5.46
C GLU A 115 33.21 -5.41 4.05
N ASP A 116 32.22 -5.89 3.30
CA ASP A 116 32.04 -5.52 1.89
C ASP A 116 31.28 -4.20 1.70
N PHE A 117 30.27 -3.95 2.53
CA PHE A 117 29.30 -2.85 2.32
C PHE A 117 29.06 -1.98 3.56
N GLY A 118 29.59 -2.34 4.72
CA GLY A 118 29.37 -1.62 5.98
C GLY A 118 27.94 -1.80 6.53
N VAL A 119 27.27 -2.91 6.22
CA VAL A 119 25.92 -3.19 6.73
C VAL A 119 25.98 -3.64 8.18
N ASP A 120 25.42 -2.85 9.09
CA ASP A 120 25.31 -3.19 10.52
C ASP A 120 24.14 -4.16 10.76
N SER A 121 24.49 -5.41 11.09
CA SER A 121 23.52 -6.44 11.48
C SER A 121 23.59 -6.81 12.98
N LEU A 122 24.36 -6.08 13.79
CA LEU A 122 24.53 -6.38 15.22
C LEU A 122 23.29 -6.04 16.04
N HIS A 123 22.48 -5.11 15.58
CA HIS A 123 21.24 -4.67 16.22
C HIS A 123 19.99 -5.31 15.57
N ALA A 124 20.17 -6.49 14.97
CA ALA A 124 19.09 -7.24 14.33
C ALA A 124 18.05 -7.70 15.35
N TYR A 125 16.77 -7.54 15.03
CA TYR A 125 15.64 -8.04 15.79
C TYR A 125 14.41 -8.28 14.91
N GLY A 126 13.44 -9.01 15.44
CA GLY A 126 12.17 -9.29 14.77
C GLY A 126 12.39 -10.08 13.47
N ASP A 127 11.90 -9.54 12.36
CA ASP A 127 11.91 -10.15 11.03
C ASP A 127 13.23 -9.93 10.24
N TYR A 128 14.25 -9.32 10.85
CA TYR A 128 15.51 -9.01 10.17
C TYR A 128 16.27 -10.26 9.72
N ASP A 129 16.43 -11.23 10.62
CA ASP A 129 17.20 -12.45 10.35
C ASP A 129 16.56 -13.29 9.23
N ASP A 130 15.24 -13.47 9.26
CA ASP A 130 14.52 -14.17 8.20
C ASP A 130 14.66 -13.47 6.85
N SER A 131 14.46 -12.15 6.84
CA SER A 131 14.61 -11.32 5.63
C SER A 131 16.02 -11.37 5.06
N ALA A 132 17.05 -11.31 5.91
CA ALA A 132 18.46 -11.37 5.52
C ALA A 132 18.82 -12.73 4.91
N MET A 133 18.42 -13.83 5.56
CA MET A 133 18.72 -15.19 5.05
C MET A 133 17.95 -15.49 3.76
N PHE A 134 16.69 -15.08 3.67
CA PHE A 134 15.92 -15.14 2.42
C PHE A 134 16.64 -14.37 1.30
N SER A 135 17.00 -13.14 1.56
CA SER A 135 17.64 -12.26 0.59
C SER A 135 18.98 -12.82 0.11
N PHE A 136 19.78 -13.40 1.03
CA PHE A 136 21.01 -14.11 0.70
C PHE A 136 20.76 -15.32 -0.20
N ALA A 137 19.76 -16.15 0.14
CA ALA A 137 19.36 -17.31 -0.65
C ALA A 137 18.91 -16.92 -2.07
N VAL A 138 18.14 -15.82 -2.19
CA VAL A 138 17.75 -15.26 -3.50
C VAL A 138 18.96 -14.91 -4.35
N ALA A 139 19.98 -14.26 -3.79
CA ALA A 139 21.20 -13.93 -4.54
C ALA A 139 21.88 -15.18 -5.08
N LYS A 140 21.95 -16.26 -4.29
CA LYS A 140 22.53 -17.54 -4.72
C LYS A 140 21.71 -18.23 -5.80
N VAL A 141 20.39 -18.14 -5.74
CA VAL A 141 19.49 -18.68 -6.77
C VAL A 141 19.66 -17.92 -8.10
N VAL A 142 19.73 -16.59 -8.03
CA VAL A 142 19.92 -15.76 -9.24
C VAL A 142 21.30 -15.96 -9.85
N GLU A 143 22.37 -16.09 -9.03
CA GLU A 143 23.72 -16.42 -9.49
C GLU A 143 23.74 -17.73 -10.27
N ASP A 144 23.19 -18.81 -9.71
CA ASP A 144 23.12 -20.13 -10.35
C ASP A 144 22.30 -20.08 -11.64
N PHE A 145 21.11 -19.43 -11.60
CA PHE A 145 20.26 -19.26 -12.78
C PHE A 145 21.00 -18.52 -13.90
N TYR A 146 21.71 -17.44 -13.56
CA TYR A 146 22.43 -16.61 -14.53
C TYR A 146 23.49 -17.45 -15.26
N HIS A 147 24.32 -18.17 -14.53
CA HIS A 147 25.37 -18.99 -15.12
C HIS A 147 24.86 -20.17 -15.95
N TYR A 148 23.67 -20.69 -15.64
CA TYR A 148 23.10 -21.82 -16.34
C TYR A 148 22.27 -21.42 -17.57
N ASN A 149 21.47 -20.36 -17.49
CA ASN A 149 20.43 -20.06 -18.49
C ASN A 149 20.70 -18.79 -19.33
N VAL A 150 21.49 -17.82 -18.82
CA VAL A 150 21.62 -16.49 -19.43
C VAL A 150 22.81 -16.46 -20.37
N LYS A 151 22.63 -15.87 -21.54
CA LYS A 151 23.70 -15.70 -22.53
C LYS A 151 24.47 -14.43 -22.22
N ALA A 152 25.77 -14.39 -22.55
CA ALA A 152 26.61 -13.22 -22.36
C ALA A 152 26.12 -11.95 -23.08
N THR A 153 25.23 -12.07 -24.05
CA THR A 153 24.62 -10.95 -24.78
C THR A 153 23.34 -10.45 -24.16
N ASP A 154 22.72 -11.23 -23.25
CA ASP A 154 21.43 -10.89 -22.66
C ASP A 154 21.62 -9.81 -21.59
N LYS A 155 20.75 -8.81 -21.60
CA LYS A 155 20.68 -7.75 -20.59
C LYS A 155 19.76 -8.19 -19.46
N VAL A 156 20.26 -8.17 -18.24
CA VAL A 156 19.55 -8.66 -17.06
C VAL A 156 19.41 -7.55 -16.03
N VAL A 157 18.22 -7.41 -15.45
CA VAL A 157 17.96 -6.54 -14.32
C VAL A 157 17.50 -7.38 -13.13
N PHE A 158 18.12 -7.16 -11.98
CA PHE A 158 17.65 -7.64 -10.69
C PHE A 158 16.97 -6.48 -9.93
N HIS A 159 15.68 -6.63 -9.60
CA HIS A 159 14.90 -5.62 -8.93
C HIS A 159 14.50 -6.07 -7.51
N ALA A 160 15.10 -5.46 -6.51
CA ALA A 160 14.81 -5.68 -5.10
C ALA A 160 13.75 -4.70 -4.60
N ASN A 161 12.76 -5.19 -3.86
CA ASN A 161 11.69 -4.38 -3.25
C ASN A 161 11.80 -4.41 -1.72
N GLU A 162 11.96 -3.25 -1.11
CA GLU A 162 12.10 -3.01 0.33
C GLU A 162 13.45 -3.50 0.91
N TRP A 163 13.78 -2.97 2.11
CA TRP A 163 14.99 -3.32 2.86
C TRP A 163 15.15 -4.84 3.03
N GLN A 164 14.04 -5.58 3.12
CA GLN A 164 14.01 -7.03 3.28
C GLN A 164 14.72 -7.79 2.15
N THR A 165 14.87 -7.18 0.99
CA THR A 165 15.54 -7.78 -0.16
C THR A 165 16.85 -7.08 -0.56
N GLY A 166 17.25 -6.09 0.23
CA GLY A 166 18.48 -5.32 -0.03
C GLY A 166 19.75 -6.14 -0.03
N PHE A 167 19.88 -7.15 0.84
CA PHE A 167 21.02 -8.06 0.83
C PHE A 167 21.23 -8.73 -0.53
N ALA A 168 20.15 -9.15 -1.19
CA ALA A 168 20.24 -9.80 -2.50
C ALA A 168 20.84 -8.84 -3.54
N ALA A 169 20.40 -7.59 -3.56
CA ALA A 169 20.92 -6.59 -4.49
C ALA A 169 22.43 -6.35 -4.28
N LEU A 170 22.87 -6.20 -3.02
CA LEU A 170 24.28 -6.02 -2.68
C LEU A 170 25.12 -7.25 -3.05
N MET A 171 24.62 -8.45 -2.77
CA MET A 171 25.33 -9.69 -3.09
C MET A 171 25.44 -9.92 -4.60
N ILE A 172 24.40 -9.64 -5.37
CA ILE A 172 24.40 -9.80 -6.84
C ILE A 172 25.44 -8.90 -7.47
N GLU A 173 25.60 -7.67 -6.99
CA GLU A 173 26.63 -6.76 -7.50
C GLU A 173 28.06 -7.35 -7.42
N LYS A 174 28.30 -8.23 -6.43
CA LYS A 174 29.57 -8.93 -6.28
C LYS A 174 29.64 -10.27 -7.00
N LEU A 175 28.56 -11.05 -6.93
CA LEU A 175 28.54 -12.42 -7.46
C LEU A 175 28.40 -12.43 -8.99
N VAL A 176 27.59 -11.51 -9.53
CA VAL A 176 27.30 -11.41 -10.97
C VAL A 176 27.25 -9.93 -11.37
N PRO A 177 28.41 -9.26 -11.47
CA PRO A 177 28.46 -7.82 -11.74
C PRO A 177 27.90 -7.41 -13.10
N GLU A 178 27.63 -8.36 -13.98
CA GLU A 178 26.97 -8.15 -15.29
C GLU A 178 25.45 -7.89 -15.16
N ILE A 179 24.86 -8.25 -14.03
CA ILE A 179 23.45 -7.95 -13.74
C ILE A 179 23.32 -6.51 -13.25
N ALA A 180 22.45 -5.74 -13.90
CA ALA A 180 22.09 -4.41 -13.43
C ALA A 180 21.19 -4.52 -12.19
N THR A 181 21.53 -3.81 -11.12
CA THR A 181 20.80 -3.84 -9.85
C THR A 181 19.88 -2.64 -9.70
N MET A 182 18.66 -2.91 -9.27
CA MET A 182 17.65 -1.89 -8.99
C MET A 182 17.03 -2.14 -7.62
N PHE A 183 16.82 -1.09 -6.84
CA PHE A 183 16.21 -1.15 -5.52
C PHE A 183 15.09 -0.14 -5.38
N THR A 184 13.91 -0.61 -4.95
CA THR A 184 12.77 0.25 -4.63
C THR A 184 12.48 0.19 -3.14
N THR A 185 12.63 1.33 -2.44
CA THR A 185 12.04 1.49 -1.12
C THR A 185 10.63 2.07 -1.27
N HIS A 186 9.62 1.37 -0.73
CA HIS A 186 8.22 1.80 -0.78
C HIS A 186 7.87 2.75 0.35
N ALA A 187 8.65 2.73 1.43
CA ALA A 187 8.64 3.66 2.55
C ALA A 187 9.98 3.55 3.26
N THR A 188 10.62 4.64 3.62
CA THR A 188 11.85 4.56 4.40
C THR A 188 11.57 3.93 5.76
N CYS A 189 12.39 2.95 6.19
CA CYS A 189 12.24 2.32 7.51
C CYS A 189 12.19 3.36 8.62
N ILE A 190 13.11 4.32 8.55
CA ILE A 190 13.26 5.31 9.61
C ILE A 190 12.20 6.42 9.54
N GLY A 191 11.78 6.87 8.36
CA GLY A 191 10.68 7.83 8.21
C GLY A 191 9.37 7.28 8.75
N ARG A 192 9.06 6.02 8.42
CA ARG A 192 7.91 5.30 8.98
C ARG A 192 8.00 5.19 10.50
N SER A 193 9.19 4.94 11.05
CA SER A 193 9.40 4.81 12.48
C SER A 193 9.26 6.15 13.22
N ILE A 194 9.78 7.25 12.64
CA ILE A 194 9.61 8.61 13.19
C ILE A 194 8.11 8.95 13.26
N ALA A 195 7.39 8.80 12.16
CA ALA A 195 5.95 9.07 12.10
C ALA A 195 5.15 8.16 13.04
N GLY A 196 5.47 6.86 13.09
CA GLY A 196 4.81 5.87 13.95
C GLY A 196 5.04 6.09 15.44
N ASN A 197 6.14 6.75 15.82
CA ASN A 197 6.43 7.16 17.20
C ASN A 197 5.92 8.57 17.54
N ASN A 198 5.02 9.12 16.73
CA ASN A 198 4.40 10.43 16.92
C ASN A 198 5.40 11.60 16.95
N LYS A 199 6.58 11.44 16.36
CA LYS A 199 7.54 12.53 16.19
C LYS A 199 7.17 13.33 14.93
N PRO A 200 7.36 14.67 14.93
CA PRO A 200 7.19 15.48 13.73
C PRO A 200 8.22 15.04 12.68
N LEU A 201 7.76 14.73 11.47
CA LEU A 201 8.63 14.22 10.41
C LEU A 201 8.91 15.30 9.37
N TYR A 202 7.87 15.89 8.80
CA TYR A 202 8.00 16.61 7.54
C TYR A 202 8.52 18.03 7.70
N ASP A 203 8.10 18.76 8.74
CA ASP A 203 8.58 20.13 9.02
C ASP A 203 10.04 20.14 9.51
N TYR A 204 10.55 19.01 9.99
CA TYR A 204 11.93 18.85 10.46
C TYR A 204 12.77 17.87 9.65
N LEU A 205 12.26 17.37 8.53
CA LEU A 205 12.92 16.35 7.73
C LEU A 205 14.37 16.73 7.39
N PHE A 206 14.61 17.99 7.01
CA PHE A 206 15.93 18.54 6.68
C PHE A 206 16.92 18.59 7.86
N ALA A 207 16.42 18.52 9.10
CA ALA A 207 17.22 18.60 10.32
C ALA A 207 17.52 17.23 10.94
N TYR A 208 16.85 16.17 10.51
CA TYR A 208 17.11 14.83 10.99
C TYR A 208 18.40 14.26 10.42
N ASN A 209 19.14 13.55 11.27
CA ASN A 209 20.18 12.62 10.85
C ASN A 209 19.61 11.20 10.92
N GLY A 210 19.53 10.51 9.78
CA GLY A 210 18.89 9.18 9.69
C GLY A 210 19.57 8.14 10.57
N ASP A 211 20.91 8.12 10.63
CA ASP A 211 21.67 7.18 11.45
C ASP A 211 21.42 7.41 12.95
N GLN A 212 21.40 8.68 13.39
CA GLN A 212 21.08 9.02 14.78
C GLN A 212 19.65 8.61 15.14
N MET A 213 18.69 8.89 14.26
CA MET A 213 17.31 8.50 14.48
C MET A 213 17.13 6.97 14.49
N ALA A 214 17.91 6.25 13.69
CA ALA A 214 17.92 4.78 13.72
C ALA A 214 18.38 4.25 15.08
N VAL A 215 19.39 4.85 15.70
CA VAL A 215 19.82 4.51 17.06
C VAL A 215 18.72 4.82 18.07
N GLU A 216 18.15 6.02 18.02
CA GLU A 216 17.10 6.47 18.96
C GLU A 216 15.85 5.57 18.92
N LEU A 217 15.47 5.12 17.72
CA LEU A 217 14.25 4.33 17.50
C LEU A 217 14.51 2.82 17.38
N ASN A 218 15.72 2.37 17.69
CA ASN A 218 16.13 0.95 17.61
C ASN A 218 15.90 0.34 16.23
N MET A 219 16.32 1.07 15.17
CA MET A 219 16.14 0.67 13.77
C MET A 219 17.49 0.49 13.04
N GLN A 220 18.62 0.42 13.77
CA GLN A 220 19.97 0.50 13.20
C GLN A 220 20.19 -0.48 12.05
N SER A 221 19.91 -1.77 12.26
CA SER A 221 20.18 -2.79 11.24
C SER A 221 19.29 -2.64 10.02
N LYS A 222 17.98 -2.36 10.21
CA LYS A 222 17.04 -2.16 9.10
C LYS A 222 17.37 -0.90 8.30
N HIS A 223 17.72 0.18 8.99
CA HIS A 223 18.17 1.42 8.36
C HIS A 223 19.50 1.23 7.62
N SER A 224 20.45 0.53 8.24
CA SER A 224 21.76 0.29 7.64
C SER A 224 21.66 -0.47 6.32
N ILE A 225 20.89 -1.57 6.27
CA ILE A 225 20.73 -2.32 5.01
C ILE A 225 20.00 -1.49 3.94
N GLU A 226 18.95 -0.74 4.30
CA GLU A 226 18.24 0.13 3.37
C GLU A 226 19.16 1.20 2.79
N LYS A 227 19.91 1.91 3.64
CA LYS A 227 20.86 2.97 3.26
C LYS A 227 21.98 2.46 2.38
N GLN A 228 22.61 1.34 2.77
CA GLN A 228 23.71 0.77 1.97
C GLN A 228 23.21 0.23 0.63
N THR A 229 22.03 -0.42 0.61
CA THR A 229 21.45 -0.86 -0.67
C THR A 229 21.20 0.31 -1.60
N ALA A 230 20.55 1.38 -1.11
CA ALA A 230 20.30 2.60 -1.88
C ALA A 230 21.59 3.23 -2.44
N LYS A 231 22.70 3.13 -1.70
CA LYS A 231 24.01 3.69 -2.09
C LYS A 231 24.69 2.91 -3.23
N TYR A 232 24.61 1.57 -3.19
CA TYR A 232 25.42 0.72 -4.05
C TYR A 232 24.72 0.30 -5.34
N VAL A 233 23.39 0.18 -5.38
CA VAL A 233 22.67 -0.26 -6.59
C VAL A 233 22.84 0.69 -7.78
N ASP A 234 22.72 0.15 -8.99
CA ASP A 234 22.80 0.90 -10.24
C ASP A 234 21.63 1.88 -10.42
N CYS A 235 20.43 1.55 -9.88
CA CYS A 235 19.27 2.43 -9.91
C CYS A 235 18.50 2.37 -8.58
N PHE A 236 18.50 3.47 -7.84
CA PHE A 236 17.71 3.63 -6.62
C PHE A 236 16.38 4.33 -6.90
N THR A 237 15.27 3.74 -6.46
CA THR A 237 13.93 4.21 -6.77
C THR A 237 13.04 4.24 -5.53
N THR A 238 11.97 5.03 -5.62
CA THR A 238 10.87 5.06 -4.63
C THR A 238 9.55 5.38 -5.31
N VAL A 239 8.44 5.39 -4.55
CA VAL A 239 7.07 5.41 -5.11
C VAL A 239 6.46 6.81 -5.25
N SER A 240 7.07 7.85 -4.68
CA SER A 240 6.54 9.22 -4.72
C SER A 240 7.59 10.27 -4.40
N ASP A 241 7.30 11.54 -4.74
CA ASP A 241 8.18 12.66 -4.45
C ASP A 241 8.34 12.90 -2.95
N ILE A 242 7.32 12.64 -2.13
CA ILE A 242 7.43 12.80 -0.68
C ILE A 242 8.40 11.78 -0.09
N THR A 243 8.32 10.52 -0.54
CA THR A 243 9.28 9.48 -0.11
C THR A 243 10.67 9.73 -0.70
N ALA A 244 10.76 10.32 -1.90
CA ALA A 244 12.06 10.72 -2.47
C ALA A 244 12.77 11.77 -1.59
N ASN A 245 12.03 12.70 -1.01
CA ASN A 245 12.58 13.66 -0.04
C ASN A 245 13.03 12.96 1.25
N GLU A 246 12.26 11.98 1.75
CA GLU A 246 12.70 11.15 2.90
C GLU A 246 14.00 10.40 2.58
N CYS A 247 14.10 9.78 1.40
CA CYS A 247 15.33 9.08 0.98
C CYS A 247 16.52 10.01 0.97
N LYS A 248 16.37 11.22 0.40
CA LYS A 248 17.45 12.20 0.34
C LYS A 248 17.96 12.60 1.72
N GLU A 249 17.07 12.92 2.65
CA GLU A 249 17.42 13.46 3.96
C GLU A 249 17.78 12.37 4.99
N LEU A 250 17.12 11.19 4.92
CA LEU A 250 17.29 10.15 5.93
C LEU A 250 18.26 9.03 5.50
N LEU A 251 18.40 8.77 4.19
CA LEU A 251 19.32 7.76 3.65
C LEU A 251 20.59 8.40 3.03
N ASP A 252 20.71 9.73 3.05
CA ASP A 252 21.79 10.47 2.37
C ASP A 252 21.93 10.12 0.87
N LYS A 253 20.83 9.75 0.23
CA LYS A 253 20.83 9.32 -1.17
C LYS A 253 19.58 9.80 -1.89
N SER A 254 19.76 10.64 -2.90
CA SER A 254 18.67 11.01 -3.81
C SER A 254 18.29 9.82 -4.69
N VAL A 255 16.99 9.64 -4.95
CA VAL A 255 16.50 8.61 -5.87
C VAL A 255 16.82 8.99 -7.32
N ASP A 256 17.07 7.97 -8.15
CA ASP A 256 17.34 8.15 -9.56
C ASP A 256 16.03 8.28 -10.37
N VAL A 257 15.00 7.52 -10.00
CA VAL A 257 13.68 7.54 -10.65
C VAL A 257 12.57 7.34 -9.61
N VAL A 258 11.48 8.12 -9.72
CA VAL A 258 10.25 7.90 -8.94
C VAL A 258 9.32 6.98 -9.73
N LEU A 259 8.84 5.91 -9.09
CA LEU A 259 8.00 4.86 -9.67
C LEU A 259 6.60 4.90 -9.03
N PRO A 260 5.67 5.73 -9.47
CA PRO A 260 4.34 5.80 -8.89
C PRO A 260 3.60 4.46 -9.03
N ASN A 261 2.80 4.11 -8.03
CA ASN A 261 2.06 2.86 -8.00
C ASN A 261 0.79 2.94 -8.85
N GLY A 262 0.71 2.10 -9.86
CA GLY A 262 -0.42 2.03 -10.77
C GLY A 262 -1.60 1.23 -10.21
N PHE A 263 -2.68 1.23 -10.98
CA PHE A 263 -3.91 0.51 -10.68
C PHE A 263 -4.33 -0.38 -11.85
N ASP A 264 -4.96 -1.51 -11.53
CA ASP A 264 -5.63 -2.36 -12.52
C ASP A 264 -7.14 -2.15 -12.45
N ASN A 265 -7.72 -1.59 -13.51
CA ASN A 265 -9.16 -1.31 -13.57
C ASN A 265 -10.03 -2.53 -13.91
N ALA A 266 -9.45 -3.71 -14.04
CA ALA A 266 -10.20 -4.96 -14.23
C ALA A 266 -11.11 -5.28 -13.02
N PHE A 267 -10.75 -4.81 -11.83
CA PHE A 267 -11.56 -4.95 -10.62
C PHE A 267 -12.81 -4.08 -10.60
N VAL A 268 -12.86 -3.03 -11.42
CA VAL A 268 -13.97 -2.07 -11.42
C VAL A 268 -15.12 -2.62 -12.25
N PRO A 269 -16.33 -2.79 -11.67
CA PRO A 269 -17.50 -3.22 -12.42
C PRO A 269 -17.91 -2.18 -13.47
N LYS A 270 -18.50 -2.62 -14.57
CA LYS A 270 -18.86 -1.76 -15.72
C LYS A 270 -20.36 -1.83 -16.01
N GLY A 271 -20.89 -0.78 -16.65
CA GLY A 271 -22.28 -0.73 -17.12
C GLY A 271 -23.32 -1.00 -16.04
N ALA A 272 -24.29 -1.84 -16.33
CA ALA A 272 -25.38 -2.20 -15.41
C ALA A 272 -24.89 -2.83 -14.10
N ALA A 273 -23.79 -3.60 -14.15
CA ALA A 273 -23.20 -4.22 -12.96
C ALA A 273 -22.66 -3.16 -11.98
N PHE A 274 -22.08 -2.07 -12.47
CA PHE A 274 -21.65 -0.95 -11.64
C PHE A 274 -22.84 -0.33 -10.87
N THR A 275 -23.90 0.00 -11.59
CA THR A 275 -25.10 0.62 -11.00
C THR A 275 -25.77 -0.30 -9.98
N SER A 276 -25.91 -1.58 -10.30
CA SER A 276 -26.52 -2.57 -9.40
C SER A 276 -25.71 -2.75 -8.12
N LYS A 277 -24.38 -2.94 -8.24
CA LYS A 277 -23.48 -3.10 -7.09
C LYS A 277 -23.45 -1.84 -6.22
N ARG A 278 -23.40 -0.66 -6.83
CA ARG A 278 -23.49 0.61 -6.10
C ARG A 278 -24.78 0.71 -5.25
N LYS A 279 -25.93 0.42 -5.87
CA LYS A 279 -27.21 0.43 -5.18
C LYS A 279 -27.25 -0.57 -4.02
N ALA A 280 -26.74 -1.78 -4.24
CA ALA A 280 -26.68 -2.82 -3.22
C ALA A 280 -25.77 -2.41 -2.04
N ALA A 281 -24.56 -1.89 -2.33
CA ALA A 281 -23.62 -1.43 -1.33
C ALA A 281 -24.20 -0.28 -0.49
N ARG A 282 -24.77 0.74 -1.13
CA ARG A 282 -25.40 1.85 -0.44
C ARG A 282 -26.54 1.39 0.47
N LYS A 283 -27.41 0.52 -0.06
CA LYS A 283 -28.50 -0.08 0.74
C LYS A 283 -27.96 -0.81 1.97
N ARG A 284 -26.84 -1.54 1.83
CA ARG A 284 -26.22 -2.26 2.95
C ARG A 284 -25.69 -1.31 4.02
N LEU A 285 -24.95 -0.27 3.61
CA LEU A 285 -24.42 0.75 4.54
C LEU A 285 -25.53 1.46 5.31
N LEU A 286 -26.58 1.93 4.61
CA LEU A 286 -27.73 2.57 5.25
C LEU A 286 -28.49 1.62 6.16
N ALA A 287 -28.65 0.34 5.79
CA ALA A 287 -29.29 -0.65 6.64
C ALA A 287 -28.54 -0.87 7.95
N ILE A 288 -27.18 -0.92 7.91
CA ILE A 288 -26.32 -1.03 9.10
C ILE A 288 -26.51 0.21 9.99
N ALA A 289 -26.46 1.41 9.41
CA ALA A 289 -26.63 2.65 10.15
C ALA A 289 -28.01 2.74 10.81
N ASN A 290 -29.09 2.39 10.08
CA ASN A 290 -30.46 2.38 10.60
C ASN A 290 -30.64 1.37 11.73
N ALA A 291 -30.08 0.14 11.55
CA ALA A 291 -30.18 -0.90 12.57
C ALA A 291 -29.41 -0.54 13.86
N LEU A 292 -28.25 0.13 13.74
CA LEU A 292 -27.47 0.59 14.90
C LEU A 292 -28.15 1.75 15.64
N THR A 293 -28.60 2.77 14.90
CA THR A 293 -28.97 4.08 15.47
C THR A 293 -30.48 4.23 15.72
N GLY A 294 -31.30 3.35 15.15
CA GLY A 294 -32.76 3.51 15.19
C GLY A 294 -33.26 4.72 14.39
N CYS A 295 -32.46 5.25 13.47
CA CYS A 295 -32.86 6.29 12.54
C CYS A 295 -33.41 5.67 11.24
N ASP A 296 -33.97 6.50 10.36
CA ASP A 296 -34.49 6.10 9.05
C ASP A 296 -33.73 6.90 7.96
N PHE A 297 -32.47 6.57 7.78
CA PHE A 297 -31.62 7.16 6.72
C PHE A 297 -32.05 6.61 5.37
N ASP A 298 -32.10 7.47 4.39
CA ASP A 298 -32.57 7.21 3.03
C ASP A 298 -31.52 7.61 1.96
N ASP A 299 -31.96 7.67 0.72
CA ASP A 299 -31.10 8.04 -0.42
C ASP A 299 -30.62 9.50 -0.39
N ASP A 300 -31.23 10.39 0.40
CA ASP A 300 -30.74 11.77 0.58
C ASP A 300 -29.59 11.86 1.60
N THR A 301 -29.40 10.84 2.43
CA THR A 301 -28.31 10.79 3.41
C THR A 301 -26.95 10.72 2.71
N LEU A 302 -26.01 11.56 3.12
CA LEU A 302 -24.64 11.53 2.61
C LEU A 302 -23.86 10.39 3.28
N VAL A 303 -23.34 9.45 2.49
CA VAL A 303 -22.53 8.33 2.97
C VAL A 303 -21.05 8.60 2.70
N ILE A 304 -20.27 8.65 3.77
CA ILE A 304 -18.81 8.94 3.72
C ILE A 304 -18.07 7.76 4.35
N SER A 305 -16.86 7.44 3.84
CA SER A 305 -15.99 6.49 4.53
C SER A 305 -14.52 6.91 4.54
N THR A 306 -13.80 6.38 5.53
CA THR A 306 -12.35 6.24 5.53
C THR A 306 -12.00 4.77 5.72
N SER A 307 -10.92 4.31 5.08
CA SER A 307 -10.52 2.90 5.12
C SER A 307 -9.01 2.75 5.05
N GLY A 308 -8.50 1.60 5.48
CA GLY A 308 -7.08 1.28 5.44
C GLY A 308 -6.64 0.44 6.64
N ARG A 309 -5.33 0.48 6.95
CA ARG A 309 -4.80 -0.14 8.17
C ARG A 309 -5.16 0.69 9.40
N TYR A 310 -5.28 0.04 10.55
CA TYR A 310 -5.54 0.74 11.80
C TYR A 310 -4.26 1.41 12.33
N GLU A 311 -3.86 2.48 11.68
CA GLU A 311 -2.76 3.36 12.08
C GLU A 311 -3.36 4.73 12.41
N PHE A 312 -3.78 4.94 13.66
CA PHE A 312 -4.68 6.00 14.10
C PHE A 312 -4.25 7.40 13.62
N ARG A 313 -2.97 7.78 13.84
CA ARG A 313 -2.43 9.07 13.42
C ARG A 313 -1.92 9.05 11.98
N SER A 314 -1.18 8.01 11.59
CA SER A 314 -0.58 7.96 10.25
C SER A 314 -1.62 7.96 9.14
N LYS A 315 -2.76 7.28 9.35
CA LYS A 315 -3.90 7.29 8.42
C LYS A 315 -4.86 8.47 8.64
N GLY A 316 -4.62 9.31 9.65
CA GLY A 316 -5.42 10.48 9.95
C GLY A 316 -6.83 10.16 10.44
N LEU A 317 -7.03 9.02 11.12
CA LEU A 317 -8.32 8.69 11.70
C LEU A 317 -8.73 9.70 12.77
N ASP A 318 -7.77 10.24 13.51
CA ASP A 318 -7.93 11.34 14.46
C ASP A 318 -8.51 12.59 13.80
N VAL A 319 -7.90 13.04 12.71
CA VAL A 319 -8.36 14.22 11.96
C VAL A 319 -9.72 13.97 11.31
N PHE A 320 -9.97 12.75 10.82
CA PHE A 320 -11.29 12.37 10.28
C PHE A 320 -12.38 12.51 11.34
N ILE A 321 -12.17 11.95 12.53
CA ILE A 321 -13.13 12.00 13.63
C ILE A 321 -13.36 13.46 14.06
N GLU A 322 -12.30 14.25 14.18
CA GLU A 322 -12.41 15.68 14.51
C GLU A 322 -13.17 16.48 13.45
N ALA A 323 -12.92 16.22 12.16
CA ALA A 323 -13.68 16.85 11.09
C ALA A 323 -15.18 16.51 11.15
N MET A 324 -15.53 15.24 11.42
CA MET A 324 -16.92 14.81 11.62
C MET A 324 -17.54 15.42 12.87
N ASN A 325 -16.76 15.59 13.95
CA ASN A 325 -17.18 16.30 15.14
C ASN A 325 -17.56 17.76 14.85
N ARG A 326 -16.68 18.49 14.15
CA ARG A 326 -16.96 19.88 13.75
C ARG A 326 -18.15 19.99 12.81
N LEU A 327 -18.30 19.01 11.92
CA LEU A 327 -19.42 18.95 10.96
C LEU A 327 -20.78 18.83 11.67
N ARG A 328 -20.86 18.16 12.84
CA ARG A 328 -22.11 18.04 13.62
C ARG A 328 -22.73 19.40 13.96
N PHE A 329 -21.90 20.41 14.13
CA PHE A 329 -22.28 21.74 14.61
C PHE A 329 -22.29 22.79 13.49
N ASP A 330 -22.09 22.37 12.22
CA ASP A 330 -22.07 23.31 11.10
C ASP A 330 -23.51 23.53 10.57
N ASP A 331 -23.99 24.77 10.73
CA ASP A 331 -25.35 25.13 10.32
C ASP A 331 -25.58 25.09 8.80
N ARG A 332 -24.50 25.09 8.00
CA ARG A 332 -24.56 24.96 6.55
C ARG A 332 -24.90 23.53 6.10
N LEU A 333 -24.74 22.55 6.99
CA LEU A 333 -25.08 21.16 6.70
C LEU A 333 -26.59 20.96 6.82
N HIS A 334 -27.26 20.65 5.70
CA HIS A 334 -28.71 20.43 5.67
C HIS A 334 -29.10 18.96 5.56
N ARG A 335 -28.15 18.07 5.22
CA ARG A 335 -28.37 16.64 5.02
C ARG A 335 -27.85 15.85 6.23
N ASN A 336 -28.44 14.67 6.46
CA ASN A 336 -27.82 13.70 7.36
C ASN A 336 -26.53 13.12 6.76
N VAL A 337 -25.57 12.84 7.60
CA VAL A 337 -24.30 12.22 7.23
C VAL A 337 -24.10 10.93 8.03
N VAL A 338 -23.77 9.85 7.34
CA VAL A 338 -23.29 8.61 7.96
C VAL A 338 -21.87 8.39 7.50
N ALA A 339 -20.94 8.45 8.44
CA ALA A 339 -19.50 8.31 8.22
C ALA A 339 -19.00 6.98 8.77
N PHE A 340 -18.39 6.15 7.91
CA PHE A 340 -17.85 4.85 8.29
C PHE A 340 -16.33 4.92 8.44
N ILE A 341 -15.80 4.29 9.50
CA ILE A 341 -14.37 4.04 9.72
C ILE A 341 -14.15 2.55 9.50
N GLU A 342 -13.64 2.19 8.32
CA GLU A 342 -13.49 0.81 7.84
C GLU A 342 -12.02 0.39 7.98
N VAL A 343 -11.58 0.10 9.22
CA VAL A 343 -10.21 -0.33 9.52
C VAL A 343 -10.22 -1.55 10.44
N PRO A 344 -9.44 -2.61 10.17
CA PRO A 344 -9.48 -3.82 10.99
C PRO A 344 -8.95 -3.56 12.39
N GLY A 345 -9.78 -3.84 13.40
CA GLY A 345 -9.44 -3.75 14.82
C GLY A 345 -9.24 -5.13 15.46
N TRP A 346 -8.97 -5.13 16.76
CA TRP A 346 -8.85 -6.37 17.52
C TRP A 346 -10.23 -6.86 17.97
N THR A 347 -10.91 -7.56 17.07
CA THR A 347 -12.32 -7.97 17.23
C THR A 347 -12.48 -9.33 17.89
N ILE A 348 -13.55 -9.46 18.68
CA ILE A 348 -14.07 -10.74 19.19
C ILE A 348 -14.91 -11.41 18.08
N GLY A 349 -15.77 -10.63 17.43
CA GLY A 349 -16.69 -11.09 16.37
C GLY A 349 -17.78 -10.07 16.07
N PRO A 350 -18.67 -10.38 15.12
CA PRO A 350 -19.81 -9.51 14.80
C PRO A 350 -20.76 -9.41 15.98
N ARG A 351 -21.45 -8.27 16.10
CA ARG A 351 -22.47 -8.05 17.14
C ARG A 351 -23.74 -8.81 16.82
N GLU A 352 -24.14 -9.71 17.70
CA GLU A 352 -25.32 -10.57 17.52
C GLU A 352 -26.62 -9.73 17.52
N ASP A 353 -26.72 -8.71 18.39
CA ASP A 353 -27.87 -7.81 18.45
C ASP A 353 -28.07 -7.02 17.14
N LEU A 354 -26.97 -6.64 16.48
CA LEU A 354 -27.01 -6.00 15.18
C LEU A 354 -27.39 -7.00 14.06
N GLN A 355 -26.83 -8.22 14.12
CA GLN A 355 -27.19 -9.28 13.17
C GLN A 355 -28.68 -9.60 13.21
N GLU A 356 -29.27 -9.73 14.41
CA GLU A 356 -30.70 -9.97 14.61
C GLU A 356 -31.55 -8.86 13.99
N ARG A 357 -31.20 -7.58 14.23
CA ARG A 357 -31.91 -6.45 13.62
C ARG A 357 -31.81 -6.46 12.09
N LEU A 358 -30.63 -6.70 11.55
CA LEU A 358 -30.43 -6.77 10.10
C LEU A 358 -31.18 -7.93 9.45
N ALA A 359 -31.24 -9.08 10.13
CA ALA A 359 -31.95 -10.27 9.65
C ALA A 359 -33.45 -10.10 9.69
N SER A 360 -34.00 -9.36 10.68
CA SER A 360 -35.43 -9.14 10.80
C SER A 360 -36.04 -8.30 9.67
N GLY A 361 -35.24 -7.43 9.04
CA GLY A 361 -35.67 -6.49 8.02
C GLY A 361 -36.63 -5.41 8.54
N ASN A 362 -36.83 -5.32 9.85
CA ASN A 362 -37.74 -4.33 10.48
C ASN A 362 -37.07 -2.96 10.58
N LYS A 363 -37.88 -1.91 10.64
CA LYS A 363 -37.45 -0.59 11.08
C LYS A 363 -37.47 -0.52 12.60
N PHE A 364 -36.49 0.16 13.16
CA PHE A 364 -36.35 0.40 14.59
C PHE A 364 -36.33 1.91 14.85
N ASP A 365 -36.96 2.34 15.94
CA ASP A 365 -37.00 3.73 16.40
C ASP A 365 -36.07 3.99 17.60
N THR A 366 -35.38 2.96 18.06
CA THR A 366 -34.43 3.00 19.18
C THR A 366 -33.05 2.53 18.75
N ALA A 367 -32.03 3.20 19.23
CA ALA A 367 -30.63 2.77 19.02
C ALA A 367 -30.33 1.46 19.77
N LEU A 368 -29.36 0.69 19.25
CA LEU A 368 -28.72 -0.35 20.04
C LEU A 368 -27.89 0.25 21.18
N CYS A 369 -27.58 -0.55 22.18
CA CYS A 369 -26.61 -0.15 23.18
C CYS A 369 -25.28 0.13 22.49
N ASP A 370 -24.75 1.35 22.65
CA ASP A 370 -23.57 1.87 21.94
C ASP A 370 -23.61 1.70 20.41
N PRO A 371 -24.29 2.59 19.69
CA PRO A 371 -24.50 2.48 18.25
C PRO A 371 -23.30 2.95 17.41
N ARG A 372 -22.09 2.91 17.95
CA ARG A 372 -20.87 3.46 17.31
C ARG A 372 -20.05 2.42 16.57
N TYR A 373 -20.23 1.11 16.80
CA TYR A 373 -19.42 0.06 16.20
C TYR A 373 -20.23 -1.19 15.85
N THR A 374 -19.70 -1.95 14.90
CA THR A 374 -20.38 -3.10 14.29
C THR A 374 -19.94 -4.45 14.85
N HIS A 375 -18.76 -4.53 15.44
CA HIS A 375 -18.18 -5.78 15.96
C HIS A 375 -17.68 -5.57 17.39
N TRP A 376 -17.84 -6.58 18.23
CA TRP A 376 -17.29 -6.55 19.59
C TRP A 376 -15.77 -6.50 19.55
N LEU A 377 -15.17 -5.66 20.39
CA LEU A 377 -13.74 -5.47 20.52
C LEU A 377 -13.22 -6.06 21.83
N HIS A 378 -12.05 -6.72 21.78
CA HIS A 378 -11.36 -7.18 23.00
C HIS A 378 -10.96 -6.03 23.94
N ASN A 379 -10.64 -4.87 23.37
CA ASN A 379 -10.10 -3.70 24.07
C ASN A 379 -10.92 -2.43 23.86
N ALA A 380 -12.23 -2.51 23.75
CA ALA A 380 -13.12 -1.38 23.46
C ALA A 380 -12.87 -0.15 24.37
N GLY A 381 -12.55 -0.37 25.65
CA GLY A 381 -12.24 0.71 26.60
C GLY A 381 -10.88 1.42 26.38
N GLN A 382 -10.00 0.85 25.53
CA GLN A 382 -8.67 1.39 25.21
C GLN A 382 -8.49 1.64 23.71
N ASP A 383 -9.52 1.38 22.92
CA ASP A 383 -9.49 1.60 21.48
C ASP A 383 -9.41 3.11 21.16
N SER A 384 -8.49 3.49 20.29
CA SER A 384 -8.21 4.91 20.00
C SER A 384 -9.38 5.61 19.29
N VAL A 385 -10.09 4.91 18.38
CA VAL A 385 -11.27 5.46 17.68
C VAL A 385 -12.38 5.71 18.67
N LEU A 386 -12.77 4.69 19.47
CA LEU A 386 -13.82 4.82 20.46
C LEU A 386 -13.45 5.80 21.58
N GLY A 387 -12.17 5.80 21.99
CA GLY A 387 -11.64 6.74 23.00
C GLY A 387 -11.78 8.20 22.56
N MET A 388 -11.42 8.50 21.31
CA MET A 388 -11.59 9.85 20.78
C MET A 388 -13.07 10.23 20.60
N MET A 389 -13.90 9.31 20.12
CA MET A 389 -15.36 9.54 20.04
C MET A 389 -15.98 9.79 21.43
N ASN A 390 -15.51 9.10 22.47
CA ASN A 390 -15.92 9.38 23.86
C ASN A 390 -15.48 10.77 24.30
N TYR A 391 -14.24 11.13 24.06
CA TYR A 391 -13.70 12.45 24.43
C TYR A 391 -14.47 13.61 23.78
N LEU A 392 -14.93 13.41 22.53
CA LEU A 392 -15.69 14.40 21.76
C LEU A 392 -17.21 14.30 21.95
N ASP A 393 -17.70 13.47 22.88
CA ASP A 393 -19.14 13.23 23.11
C ASP A 393 -19.92 12.81 21.85
N MET A 394 -19.26 11.97 21.01
CA MET A 394 -19.86 11.45 19.76
C MET A 394 -20.50 10.08 20.01
N HIS A 395 -21.78 10.09 20.40
CA HIS A 395 -22.53 8.88 20.77
C HIS A 395 -23.59 8.47 19.74
N ASN A 396 -23.62 9.08 18.57
CA ASN A 396 -24.61 8.83 17.52
C ASN A 396 -26.07 8.98 18.03
N ARG A 397 -26.32 10.00 18.86
CA ARG A 397 -27.66 10.30 19.35
C ARG A 397 -28.63 10.57 18.19
N ARG A 398 -29.88 10.32 18.38
CA ARG A 398 -30.89 10.43 17.30
C ARG A 398 -30.90 11.82 16.64
N GLU A 399 -30.75 12.87 17.43
CA GLU A 399 -30.70 14.27 17.01
C GLU A 399 -29.43 14.69 16.27
N ASP A 400 -28.32 13.93 16.41
CA ASP A 400 -27.06 14.25 15.70
C ASP A 400 -27.27 14.12 14.19
N LYS A 401 -26.96 15.14 13.40
CA LYS A 401 -26.99 15.07 11.93
C LYS A 401 -25.87 14.18 11.38
N VAL A 402 -24.77 14.02 12.12
CA VAL A 402 -23.60 13.22 11.71
C VAL A 402 -23.47 12.01 12.61
N LYS A 403 -23.52 10.82 12.03
CA LYS A 403 -23.25 9.56 12.71
C LYS A 403 -21.88 9.04 12.27
N VAL A 404 -21.06 8.61 13.22
CA VAL A 404 -19.77 7.96 12.94
C VAL A 404 -19.84 6.51 13.40
N ILE A 405 -19.62 5.58 12.48
CA ILE A 405 -19.75 4.14 12.72
C ILE A 405 -18.39 3.47 12.44
N PHE A 406 -17.84 2.85 13.47
CA PHE A 406 -16.61 2.07 13.38
C PHE A 406 -16.91 0.64 12.94
N VAL A 407 -16.27 0.21 11.85
CA VAL A 407 -16.33 -1.14 11.28
C VAL A 407 -14.94 -1.80 11.44
N PRO A 408 -14.64 -2.37 12.62
CA PRO A 408 -13.31 -2.88 12.94
C PRO A 408 -13.04 -4.28 12.36
N SER A 409 -13.35 -4.50 11.10
CA SER A 409 -13.21 -5.82 10.46
C SER A 409 -12.57 -5.74 9.10
N TYR A 410 -11.93 -6.85 8.68
CA TYR A 410 -11.52 -7.04 7.29
C TYR A 410 -12.76 -7.26 6.42
N LEU A 411 -12.96 -6.42 5.41
CA LEU A 411 -14.09 -6.51 4.49
C LEU A 411 -13.78 -7.46 3.33
N ILE A 412 -13.78 -8.76 3.60
CA ILE A 412 -13.56 -9.82 2.62
C ILE A 412 -14.87 -10.48 2.14
N GLY A 413 -16.00 -10.15 2.78
CA GLY A 413 -17.34 -10.56 2.35
C GLY A 413 -18.06 -11.52 3.30
N ASP A 414 -17.44 -11.88 4.43
CA ASP A 414 -17.94 -12.86 5.40
C ASP A 414 -17.74 -12.40 6.87
N ASP A 415 -17.63 -11.10 7.07
CA ASP A 415 -17.40 -10.47 8.38
C ASP A 415 -18.60 -10.57 9.34
N GLY A 416 -19.74 -11.06 8.88
CA GLY A 416 -20.95 -11.25 9.68
C GLY A 416 -21.88 -10.03 9.77
N ILE A 417 -21.43 -8.82 9.43
CA ILE A 417 -22.21 -7.58 9.44
C ILE A 417 -22.28 -6.95 8.06
N VAL A 418 -21.17 -6.51 7.49
CA VAL A 418 -21.15 -5.88 6.16
C VAL A 418 -21.40 -6.92 5.08
N ASN A 419 -20.76 -8.08 5.20
CA ASN A 419 -20.86 -9.24 4.29
C ASN A 419 -20.72 -8.85 2.81
N THR A 420 -19.85 -7.88 2.56
CA THR A 420 -19.61 -7.35 1.21
C THR A 420 -18.11 -7.02 1.10
N PRO A 421 -17.41 -7.55 0.08
CA PRO A 421 -16.00 -7.24 -0.10
C PRO A 421 -15.75 -5.75 -0.29
N TYR A 422 -14.61 -5.26 0.20
CA TYR A 422 -14.21 -3.85 0.19
C TYR A 422 -14.46 -3.16 -1.16
N TYR A 423 -14.01 -3.75 -2.27
CA TYR A 423 -14.20 -3.17 -3.60
C TYR A 423 -15.67 -3.05 -4.05
N ASN A 424 -16.57 -3.78 -3.42
CA ASN A 424 -18.00 -3.61 -3.68
C ASN A 424 -18.60 -2.57 -2.72
N ILE A 425 -18.15 -2.53 -1.45
CA ILE A 425 -18.73 -1.61 -0.46
C ILE A 425 -18.33 -0.15 -0.72
N VAL A 426 -17.10 0.11 -1.20
CA VAL A 426 -16.63 1.46 -1.55
C VAL A 426 -17.56 2.14 -2.57
N LEU A 427 -18.19 1.39 -3.47
CA LEU A 427 -19.16 1.90 -4.45
C LEU A 427 -20.36 2.60 -3.79
N GLY A 428 -20.73 2.20 -2.56
CA GLY A 428 -21.87 2.73 -1.83
C GLY A 428 -21.69 4.16 -1.32
N ASN A 429 -20.44 4.62 -1.24
CA ASN A 429 -20.10 5.93 -0.73
C ASN A 429 -20.40 7.06 -1.74
N ASP A 430 -20.66 8.24 -1.20
CA ASP A 430 -20.73 9.48 -1.96
C ASP A 430 -19.36 10.15 -2.02
N LEU A 431 -18.62 10.09 -0.94
CA LEU A 431 -17.31 10.68 -0.74
C LEU A 431 -16.46 9.78 0.14
N CYS A 432 -15.16 9.64 -0.17
CA CYS A 432 -14.20 9.01 0.72
C CYS A 432 -13.20 10.05 1.25
N VAL A 433 -12.70 9.85 2.49
CA VAL A 433 -11.80 10.80 3.14
C VAL A 433 -10.57 10.05 3.67
N TYR A 434 -9.40 10.36 3.17
CA TYR A 434 -8.12 9.72 3.51
C TYR A 434 -7.11 10.78 3.96
N PRO A 435 -7.25 11.34 5.17
CA PRO A 435 -6.45 12.47 5.58
C PRO A 435 -5.10 12.04 6.17
N SER A 436 -4.39 11.17 5.47
CA SER A 436 -3.15 10.56 5.95
C SER A 436 -2.07 11.59 6.27
N TYR A 437 -1.38 11.37 7.40
CA TYR A 437 -0.16 12.07 7.77
C TYR A 437 1.07 11.37 7.17
N TYR A 438 1.10 10.03 7.18
CA TYR A 438 2.18 9.23 6.59
C TYR A 438 1.61 8.25 5.57
N GLU A 439 1.81 8.55 4.29
CA GLU A 439 1.30 7.73 3.19
C GLU A 439 2.22 7.83 1.97
N PRO A 440 3.20 6.93 1.83
CA PRO A 440 4.16 6.97 0.71
C PRO A 440 3.51 7.06 -0.67
N TRP A 441 2.42 6.33 -0.91
CA TRP A 441 1.62 6.47 -2.12
C TRP A 441 0.16 6.78 -1.81
N GLY A 442 -0.62 5.80 -1.38
CA GLY A 442 -2.05 5.90 -1.09
C GLY A 442 -2.90 5.15 -2.12
N TYR A 443 -3.01 3.83 -1.92
CA TYR A 443 -3.91 3.02 -2.75
C TYR A 443 -5.37 3.33 -2.49
N THR A 444 -5.79 3.55 -1.24
CA THR A 444 -7.20 3.80 -0.90
C THR A 444 -7.81 5.00 -1.62
N PRO A 445 -7.18 6.18 -1.72
CA PRO A 445 -7.72 7.26 -2.55
C PRO A 445 -7.69 6.94 -4.05
N LEU A 446 -6.67 6.23 -4.55
CA LEU A 446 -6.63 5.80 -5.95
C LEU A 446 -7.75 4.79 -6.26
N GLU A 447 -8.01 3.85 -5.37
CA GLU A 447 -9.12 2.90 -5.47
C GLU A 447 -10.47 3.62 -5.45
N ALA A 448 -10.71 4.55 -4.53
CA ALA A 448 -11.94 5.32 -4.47
C ALA A 448 -12.24 6.01 -5.82
N VAL A 449 -11.26 6.73 -6.39
CA VAL A 449 -11.47 7.41 -7.68
C VAL A 449 -11.62 6.43 -8.85
N ALA A 450 -10.99 5.25 -8.80
CA ALA A 450 -11.19 4.21 -9.80
C ALA A 450 -12.62 3.66 -9.77
N PHE A 451 -13.22 3.57 -8.58
CA PHE A 451 -14.63 3.21 -8.38
C PHE A 451 -15.58 4.42 -8.51
N LYS A 452 -15.12 5.52 -9.09
CA LYS A 452 -15.89 6.75 -9.33
C LYS A 452 -16.43 7.39 -8.04
N VAL A 453 -15.73 7.23 -6.94
CA VAL A 453 -16.05 7.91 -5.68
C VAL A 453 -15.04 9.04 -5.50
N PRO A 454 -15.49 10.31 -5.50
CA PRO A 454 -14.61 11.43 -5.20
C PRO A 454 -13.98 11.26 -3.83
N CYS A 455 -12.77 11.79 -3.64
CA CYS A 455 -12.11 11.65 -2.36
C CYS A 455 -11.38 12.92 -1.90
N ILE A 456 -11.19 13.01 -0.59
CA ILE A 456 -10.31 13.97 0.06
C ILE A 456 -9.05 13.23 0.49
N THR A 457 -7.89 13.76 0.15
CA THR A 457 -6.58 13.26 0.58
C THR A 457 -5.67 14.43 0.97
N THR A 458 -4.42 14.17 1.33
CA THR A 458 -3.46 15.21 1.72
C THR A 458 -2.28 15.27 0.75
N ASP A 459 -1.52 16.35 0.80
CA ASP A 459 -0.25 16.49 0.09
C ASP A 459 0.92 15.78 0.81
N LEU A 460 0.68 15.15 1.97
CA LEU A 460 1.58 14.18 2.60
C LEU A 460 1.35 12.74 2.09
N ALA A 461 0.40 12.54 1.18
CA ALA A 461 0.20 11.29 0.45
C ALA A 461 0.75 11.42 -0.97
N GLY A 462 1.55 10.46 -1.42
CA GLY A 462 2.12 10.47 -2.77
C GLY A 462 1.07 10.61 -3.88
N PHE A 463 -0.07 9.94 -3.74
CA PHE A 463 -1.20 10.08 -4.66
C PHE A 463 -1.77 11.50 -4.68
N GLY A 464 -1.84 12.19 -3.53
CA GLY A 464 -2.31 13.57 -3.45
C GLY A 464 -1.37 14.53 -4.18
N LEU A 465 -0.06 14.42 -3.96
CA LEU A 465 0.95 15.17 -4.71
C LEU A 465 0.85 14.91 -6.22
N TRP A 466 0.72 13.66 -6.62
CA TRP A 466 0.56 13.28 -8.01
C TRP A 466 -0.74 13.86 -8.62
N ALA A 467 -1.87 13.83 -7.89
CA ALA A 467 -3.13 14.43 -8.35
C ALA A 467 -3.00 15.93 -8.59
N ASN A 468 -2.32 16.65 -7.69
CA ASN A 468 -2.01 18.06 -7.87
C ASN A 468 -1.12 18.30 -9.10
N SER A 469 -0.10 17.46 -9.31
CA SER A 469 0.84 17.61 -10.45
C SER A 469 0.14 17.44 -11.80
N ILE A 470 -0.78 16.49 -11.94
CA ILE A 470 -1.52 16.27 -13.20
C ILE A 470 -2.56 17.35 -13.50
N LYS A 471 -3.00 18.09 -12.49
CA LYS A 471 -3.86 19.26 -12.65
C LYS A 471 -3.05 20.54 -12.92
N GLY A 472 -1.81 20.60 -12.48
CA GLY A 472 -0.97 21.80 -12.53
C GLY A 472 -1.31 22.81 -11.44
N GLY A 473 -1.80 22.35 -10.28
CA GLY A 473 -2.18 23.15 -9.13
C GLY A 473 -2.98 22.35 -8.11
N TYR A 474 -3.50 23.00 -7.09
CA TYR A 474 -4.34 22.34 -6.10
C TYR A 474 -5.61 21.76 -6.72
N SER A 475 -5.88 20.49 -6.41
CA SER A 475 -7.06 19.77 -6.86
C SER A 475 -8.22 19.96 -5.89
N GLU A 476 -9.41 20.23 -6.40
CA GLU A 476 -10.63 20.50 -5.64
C GLU A 476 -11.62 19.34 -5.78
N ILE A 477 -12.64 19.28 -4.93
CA ILE A 477 -13.57 18.15 -4.92
C ILE A 477 -14.39 18.03 -6.22
N GLY A 478 -14.64 19.14 -6.90
CA GLY A 478 -15.24 19.15 -8.23
C GLY A 478 -14.37 18.47 -9.30
N ASP A 479 -13.05 18.43 -9.11
CA ASP A 479 -12.11 17.70 -9.96
C ASP A 479 -12.08 16.20 -9.67
N GLY A 480 -12.81 15.74 -8.64
CA GLY A 480 -12.86 14.34 -8.21
C GLY A 480 -11.89 13.95 -7.10
N VAL A 481 -10.91 14.80 -6.80
CA VAL A 481 -9.99 14.65 -5.68
C VAL A 481 -9.77 16.03 -5.06
N LYS A 482 -10.03 16.17 -3.77
CA LYS A 482 -9.58 17.32 -2.98
C LYS A 482 -8.26 16.96 -2.32
N VAL A 483 -7.24 17.77 -2.53
CA VAL A 483 -5.95 17.62 -1.84
C VAL A 483 -5.84 18.72 -0.78
N VAL A 484 -5.77 18.33 0.47
CA VAL A 484 -5.63 19.23 1.63
C VAL A 484 -4.16 19.37 1.98
N HIS A 485 -3.71 20.59 2.20
CA HIS A 485 -2.36 20.84 2.71
C HIS A 485 -2.25 20.39 4.17
N ARG A 486 -1.29 19.50 4.46
CA ARG A 486 -1.04 18.96 5.80
C ARG A 486 0.43 19.16 6.18
N THR A 487 0.66 19.56 7.45
CA THR A 487 1.98 19.69 8.08
C THR A 487 1.97 18.96 9.43
N ASP A 488 3.08 19.00 10.16
CA ASP A 488 3.16 18.45 11.51
C ASP A 488 2.25 19.18 12.51
N TYR A 489 1.87 20.44 12.23
CA TYR A 489 1.25 21.34 13.21
C TYR A 489 -0.10 21.91 12.82
N ASN A 490 -0.58 21.71 11.58
CA ASN A 490 -1.84 22.30 11.11
C ASN A 490 -3.06 21.36 11.24
N TYR A 491 -3.08 20.54 12.29
CA TYR A 491 -4.15 19.59 12.56
C TYR A 491 -5.55 20.21 12.50
N SER A 492 -5.71 21.38 13.13
CA SER A 492 -7.00 22.08 13.21
C SER A 492 -7.48 22.55 11.83
N GLU A 493 -6.58 23.14 11.06
CA GLU A 493 -6.84 23.64 9.71
C GLU A 493 -7.20 22.49 8.75
N VAL A 494 -6.56 21.33 8.90
CA VAL A 494 -6.89 20.14 8.11
C VAL A 494 -8.29 19.63 8.43
N ALA A 495 -8.66 19.58 9.73
CA ALA A 495 -10.00 19.18 10.15
C ALA A 495 -11.08 20.14 9.61
N ASP A 496 -10.81 21.46 9.63
CA ASP A 496 -11.71 22.46 9.04
C ASP A 496 -11.80 22.33 7.52
N ALA A 497 -10.68 22.14 6.83
CA ALA A 497 -10.69 21.96 5.38
C ALA A 497 -11.48 20.72 4.93
N ILE A 498 -11.38 19.61 5.68
CA ILE A 498 -12.19 18.41 5.43
C ILE A 498 -13.67 18.71 5.67
N LYS A 499 -14.02 19.31 6.83
CA LYS A 499 -15.40 19.71 7.15
C LYS A 499 -15.97 20.60 6.06
N ASP A 500 -15.27 21.67 5.68
CA ASP A 500 -15.74 22.62 4.67
C ASP A 500 -15.93 21.95 3.31
N THR A 501 -15.05 21.04 2.92
CA THR A 501 -15.20 20.26 1.67
C THR A 501 -16.41 19.33 1.71
N VAL A 502 -16.70 18.71 2.86
CA VAL A 502 -17.92 17.88 3.02
C VAL A 502 -19.17 18.74 2.93
N VAL A 503 -19.18 19.92 3.55
CA VAL A 503 -20.29 20.88 3.42
C VAL A 503 -20.46 21.30 1.95
N GLU A 504 -19.40 21.72 1.27
CA GLU A 504 -19.41 22.05 -0.16
C GLU A 504 -20.02 20.93 -0.99
N PHE A 505 -19.51 19.69 -0.83
CA PHE A 505 -20.00 18.52 -1.57
C PHE A 505 -21.46 18.21 -1.27
N SER A 506 -21.93 18.44 -0.02
CA SER A 506 -23.32 18.23 0.39
C SER A 506 -24.31 19.16 -0.33
N LEU A 507 -23.82 20.30 -0.83
CA LEU A 507 -24.60 21.31 -1.57
C LEU A 507 -24.55 21.11 -3.08
N PHE A 508 -23.74 20.18 -3.57
CA PHE A 508 -23.67 19.90 -5.00
C PHE A 508 -25.00 19.43 -5.56
N SER A 509 -25.37 19.98 -6.71
CA SER A 509 -26.46 19.46 -7.53
C SER A 509 -26.14 18.05 -8.07
N ALA A 510 -27.13 17.33 -8.53
CA ALA A 510 -26.94 16.00 -9.13
C ALA A 510 -25.93 16.02 -10.31
N ASP A 511 -25.92 17.09 -11.11
CA ASP A 511 -25.00 17.25 -12.23
C ASP A 511 -23.56 17.51 -11.75
N GLU A 512 -23.35 18.31 -10.71
CA GLU A 512 -22.04 18.54 -10.10
C GLU A 512 -21.49 17.27 -9.45
N VAL A 513 -22.30 16.50 -8.72
CA VAL A 513 -21.92 15.18 -8.18
C VAL A 513 -21.50 14.23 -9.32
N LYS A 514 -22.29 14.19 -10.42
CA LYS A 514 -21.97 13.38 -11.59
C LYS A 514 -20.68 13.84 -12.27
N ALA A 515 -20.44 15.13 -12.38
CA ALA A 515 -19.20 15.70 -12.93
C ALA A 515 -18.00 15.32 -12.08
N SER A 516 -18.05 15.51 -10.75
CA SER A 516 -17.01 15.13 -9.80
C SER A 516 -16.67 13.63 -9.89
N ARG A 517 -17.68 12.75 -9.94
CA ARG A 517 -17.50 11.30 -10.14
C ARG A 517 -16.84 10.95 -11.48
N THR A 518 -17.20 11.66 -12.55
CA THR A 518 -16.60 11.47 -13.86
C THR A 518 -15.14 11.93 -13.89
N ASN A 519 -14.84 13.02 -13.19
CA ASN A 519 -13.48 13.53 -13.04
C ASN A 519 -12.61 12.58 -12.21
N ALA A 520 -13.16 12.01 -11.12
CA ALA A 520 -12.49 10.97 -10.32
C ALA A 520 -12.08 9.77 -11.22
N GLU A 521 -13.02 9.22 -12.01
CA GLU A 521 -12.69 8.15 -12.98
C GLU A 521 -11.62 8.58 -13.98
N ARG A 522 -11.64 9.82 -14.45
CA ARG A 522 -10.65 10.34 -15.40
C ARG A 522 -9.25 10.40 -14.79
N ILE A 523 -9.13 10.77 -13.52
CA ILE A 523 -7.86 10.75 -12.77
C ILE A 523 -7.34 9.31 -12.68
N SER A 524 -8.17 8.35 -12.25
CA SER A 524 -7.73 6.95 -12.11
C SER A 524 -7.21 6.35 -13.42
N LYS A 525 -7.81 6.72 -14.56
CA LYS A 525 -7.37 6.25 -15.88
C LYS A 525 -5.96 6.71 -16.26
N LYS A 526 -5.46 7.80 -15.66
CA LYS A 526 -4.07 8.25 -15.83
C LYS A 526 -3.08 7.45 -15.00
N ALA A 527 -3.56 6.80 -13.91
CA ALA A 527 -2.77 5.98 -13.01
C ALA A 527 -2.80 4.48 -13.34
N LEU A 528 -3.25 4.08 -14.52
CA LEU A 528 -3.24 2.66 -14.93
C LEU A 528 -1.80 2.18 -15.15
N TRP A 529 -1.54 0.90 -14.86
CA TRP A 529 -0.22 0.28 -15.04
C TRP A 529 0.32 0.47 -16.46
N ASP A 530 -0.52 0.33 -17.50
CA ASP A 530 -0.09 0.55 -18.88
C ASP A 530 0.47 1.98 -19.13
N LYS A 531 0.10 2.95 -18.30
CA LYS A 531 0.66 4.32 -18.33
C LYS A 531 1.93 4.44 -17.49
N PHE A 532 1.92 3.86 -16.29
CA PHE A 532 3.03 3.97 -15.36
C PHE A 532 4.20 3.06 -15.71
N MET A 533 4.00 2.05 -16.57
CA MET A 533 5.10 1.23 -17.08
C MET A 533 6.20 2.04 -17.76
N THR A 534 5.90 3.25 -18.27
CA THR A 534 6.92 4.14 -18.83
C THR A 534 8.00 4.52 -17.82
N TYR A 535 7.64 4.74 -16.56
CA TYR A 535 8.60 5.03 -15.48
C TYR A 535 9.51 3.82 -15.19
N TYR A 536 8.95 2.62 -15.21
CA TYR A 536 9.73 1.39 -15.02
C TYR A 536 10.69 1.13 -16.18
N ILE A 537 10.25 1.37 -17.42
CA ILE A 537 11.12 1.27 -18.62
C ILE A 537 12.29 2.25 -18.50
N ASP A 538 12.04 3.47 -18.01
CA ASP A 538 13.09 4.47 -17.79
C ASP A 538 14.07 4.04 -16.69
N ALA A 539 13.58 3.46 -15.61
CA ALA A 539 14.41 2.94 -14.53
C ALA A 539 15.26 1.75 -14.96
N TYR A 540 14.71 0.83 -15.76
CA TYR A 540 15.48 -0.29 -16.30
C TYR A 540 16.58 0.17 -17.28
N ASP A 541 16.27 1.09 -18.19
CA ASP A 541 17.27 1.70 -19.09
C ASP A 541 18.38 2.40 -18.29
N PHE A 542 18.00 3.12 -17.23
CA PHE A 542 18.94 3.80 -16.34
C PHE A 542 19.87 2.77 -15.64
N ALA A 543 19.29 1.72 -15.04
CA ALA A 543 20.05 0.67 -14.34
C ALA A 543 21.04 -0.03 -15.29
N LEU A 544 20.60 -0.41 -16.49
CA LEU A 544 21.44 -1.06 -17.49
C LEU A 544 22.63 -0.18 -17.91
N ARG A 545 22.40 1.11 -18.15
CA ARG A 545 23.48 2.04 -18.49
C ARG A 545 24.48 2.20 -17.34
N LYS A 546 24.00 2.27 -16.09
CA LYS A 546 24.87 2.38 -14.93
C LYS A 546 25.69 1.11 -14.69
N CYS A 547 25.11 -0.05 -14.91
CA CYS A 547 25.80 -1.32 -14.89
C CYS A 547 26.93 -1.37 -15.96
N ASP A 548 26.62 -0.95 -17.20
CA ASP A 548 27.63 -0.89 -18.27
C ASP A 548 28.77 0.11 -17.92
N GLU A 549 28.45 1.28 -17.33
CA GLU A 549 29.43 2.25 -16.84
C GLU A 549 30.31 1.64 -15.73
N ARG A 550 29.71 0.99 -14.72
CA ARG A 550 30.41 0.34 -13.60
C ARG A 550 31.37 -0.74 -14.07
N ASN A 551 31.00 -1.54 -15.06
CA ASN A 551 31.84 -2.62 -15.59
C ASN A 551 32.91 -2.14 -16.57
N SER A 552 32.73 -0.96 -17.19
CA SER A 552 33.74 -0.39 -18.09
C SER A 552 34.95 0.25 -17.37
N VAL A 553 34.79 0.55 -16.07
CA VAL A 553 35.84 1.17 -15.22
C VAL A 553 36.73 0.10 -14.55
N LYS A 554 36.30 -1.18 -14.53
CA LYS A 554 37.08 -2.32 -14.04
C LYS A 554 37.96 -2.89 -15.16
#